data_9212603727f2e861f4ba200f3787024e
#
_entry.id   9212603727f2e861f4ba200f3787024e
#
_cell.length_a   1.000
_cell.length_b   1.000
_cell.length_c   1.000
_cell.angle_alpha   90.00
_cell.angle_beta   90.00
_cell.angle_gamma   90.00
#
_symmetry.space_group_name_H-M   'P 1'
#
loop_
_entity.id
_entity.type
_entity.pdbx_description
1 polymer ?
#
loop_
_entity_poly.entity_id
_entity_poly.type
_entity_poly.pdbx_seq_one_letter_code
_entity_poly.pdbx_strand_id
1 'polypeptide(L)'
;MADFWHAVAAYPLARNALLAALLVSVACGVVGSYVVVRRITYIAAGVAHCVLGGIGAARYLSVTRGWDWLRPEHGALAAALGAAGLIGWISLRHREREDTVISAVWSVGMAAGILFLHATPGYNQDLMGYLFGNILLVTGRGLGFLLLLDAVILGLA
;
A
#
# COMPACT_ATOMS: atom_id res chain seq x y z
N MET A 1 -11.51 -20.72 -22.07
CA MET A 1 -12.00 -20.77 -20.68
C MET A 1 -11.46 -21.97 -19.92
N ALA A 2 -11.45 -23.17 -20.49
CA ALA A 2 -10.85 -24.36 -19.86
C ALA A 2 -9.37 -24.15 -19.50
N ASP A 3 -8.59 -23.55 -20.39
CA ASP A 3 -7.16 -23.26 -20.18
C ASP A 3 -6.89 -22.33 -18.99
N PHE A 4 -7.79 -21.37 -18.73
CA PHE A 4 -7.69 -20.47 -17.57
C PHE A 4 -7.84 -21.25 -16.25
N TRP A 5 -8.85 -22.10 -16.13
CA TRP A 5 -9.06 -22.90 -14.94
C TRP A 5 -7.96 -23.94 -14.73
N HIS A 6 -7.44 -24.52 -15.83
CA HIS A 6 -6.25 -25.38 -15.77
C HIS A 6 -5.01 -24.60 -15.30
N ALA A 7 -4.80 -23.37 -15.76
CA ALA A 7 -3.70 -22.54 -15.30
C ALA A 7 -3.80 -22.18 -13.81
N VAL A 8 -4.99 -21.82 -13.34
CA VAL A 8 -5.24 -21.50 -11.90
C VAL A 8 -5.03 -22.75 -11.03
N ALA A 9 -5.41 -23.94 -11.51
CA ALA A 9 -5.22 -25.17 -10.76
C ALA A 9 -3.74 -25.63 -10.76
N ALA A 10 -3.03 -25.46 -11.86
CA ALA A 10 -1.67 -25.96 -12.05
C ALA A 10 -0.58 -25.03 -11.48
N TYR A 11 -0.81 -23.72 -11.54
CA TYR A 11 0.22 -22.74 -11.16
C TYR A 11 -0.13 -22.00 -9.85
N PRO A 12 0.67 -22.18 -8.78
CA PRO A 12 0.46 -21.47 -7.49
C PRO A 12 0.45 -19.95 -7.63
N LEU A 13 1.23 -19.39 -8.58
CA LEU A 13 1.22 -17.95 -8.86
C LEU A 13 -0.15 -17.45 -9.31
N ALA A 14 -0.78 -18.13 -10.26
CA ALA A 14 -2.08 -17.76 -10.80
C ALA A 14 -3.18 -17.85 -9.72
N ARG A 15 -3.12 -18.90 -8.90
CA ARG A 15 -4.03 -19.08 -7.76
C ARG A 15 -3.89 -17.98 -6.73
N ASN A 16 -2.66 -17.65 -6.33
CA ASN A 16 -2.39 -16.60 -5.36
C ASN A 16 -2.82 -15.23 -5.90
N ALA A 17 -2.59 -14.95 -7.17
CA ALA A 17 -3.03 -13.71 -7.80
C ALA A 17 -4.56 -13.59 -7.81
N LEU A 18 -5.27 -14.66 -8.12
CA LEU A 18 -6.74 -14.68 -8.10
C LEU A 18 -7.28 -14.45 -6.69
N LEU A 19 -6.72 -15.16 -5.69
CA LEU A 19 -7.11 -14.98 -4.28
C LEU A 19 -6.81 -13.55 -3.79
N ALA A 20 -5.65 -12.99 -4.15
CA ALA A 20 -5.31 -11.60 -3.81
C ALA A 20 -6.31 -10.63 -4.46
N ALA A 21 -6.67 -10.83 -5.73
CA ALA A 21 -7.65 -9.99 -6.42
C ALA A 21 -9.02 -10.00 -5.73
N LEU A 22 -9.48 -11.18 -5.29
CA LEU A 22 -10.74 -11.32 -4.57
C LEU A 22 -10.71 -10.60 -3.22
N LEU A 23 -9.64 -10.79 -2.41
CA LEU A 23 -9.48 -10.12 -1.13
C LEU A 23 -9.43 -8.61 -1.30
N VAL A 24 -8.58 -8.11 -2.21
CA VAL A 24 -8.49 -6.66 -2.48
C VAL A 24 -9.84 -6.10 -2.97
N SER A 25 -10.62 -6.87 -3.74
CA SER A 25 -11.95 -6.43 -4.19
C SER A 25 -12.91 -6.21 -3.03
N VAL A 26 -12.86 -7.05 -1.99
CA VAL A 26 -13.68 -6.89 -0.78
C VAL A 26 -13.27 -5.63 -0.04
N ALA A 27 -11.97 -5.45 0.25
CA ALA A 27 -11.46 -4.24 0.90
C ALA A 27 -11.83 -2.98 0.12
N CYS A 28 -11.59 -2.97 -1.20
CA CYS A 28 -11.91 -1.83 -2.06
C CYS A 28 -13.40 -1.54 -2.12
N GLY A 29 -14.25 -2.56 -2.10
CA GLY A 29 -15.70 -2.39 -2.08
C GLY A 29 -16.18 -1.67 -0.82
N VAL A 30 -15.71 -2.10 0.34
CA VAL A 30 -16.09 -1.51 1.64
C VAL A 30 -15.49 -0.12 1.81
N VAL A 31 -14.15 0.00 1.73
CA VAL A 31 -13.44 1.26 1.94
C VAL A 31 -13.78 2.27 0.85
N GLY A 32 -13.85 1.84 -0.41
CA GLY A 32 -14.18 2.69 -1.54
C GLY A 32 -15.56 3.31 -1.42
N SER A 33 -16.56 2.52 -1.02
CA SER A 33 -17.92 3.04 -0.77
C SER A 33 -17.91 4.11 0.33
N TYR A 34 -17.19 3.87 1.43
CA TYR A 34 -17.04 4.84 2.52
C TYR A 34 -16.36 6.13 2.05
N VAL A 35 -15.25 6.00 1.30
CA VAL A 35 -14.48 7.13 0.74
C VAL A 35 -15.35 8.01 -0.16
N VAL A 36 -16.15 7.39 -1.03
CA VAL A 36 -17.04 8.12 -1.95
C VAL A 36 -18.18 8.82 -1.19
N VAL A 37 -18.85 8.12 -0.28
CA VAL A 37 -19.96 8.69 0.50
C VAL A 37 -19.48 9.85 1.37
N ARG A 38 -18.30 9.74 1.97
CA ARG A 38 -17.70 10.81 2.80
C ARG A 38 -17.01 11.91 1.99
N ARG A 39 -16.87 11.75 0.66
CA ARG A 39 -16.16 12.69 -0.23
C ARG A 39 -14.70 12.93 0.16
N ILE A 40 -14.03 11.90 0.69
CA ILE A 40 -12.62 11.97 1.15
C ILE A 40 -11.65 11.34 0.15
N THR A 41 -12.00 11.31 -1.13
CA THR A 41 -11.20 10.69 -2.19
C THR A 41 -9.79 11.29 -2.28
N TYR A 42 -9.66 12.60 -2.05
CA TYR A 42 -8.37 13.29 -2.09
C TYR A 42 -7.46 12.88 -0.93
N ILE A 43 -8.02 12.70 0.27
CA ILE A 43 -7.29 12.17 1.43
C ILE A 43 -6.80 10.75 1.14
N ALA A 44 -7.68 9.89 0.63
CA ALA A 44 -7.34 8.51 0.32
C ALA A 44 -6.20 8.42 -0.72
N ALA A 45 -6.25 9.28 -1.76
CA ALA A 45 -5.19 9.35 -2.76
C ALA A 45 -3.85 9.83 -2.15
N GLY A 46 -3.86 10.88 -1.33
CA GLY A 46 -2.67 11.39 -0.66
C GLY A 46 -1.99 10.35 0.23
N VAL A 47 -2.79 9.62 1.03
CA VAL A 47 -2.28 8.51 1.86
C VAL A 47 -1.70 7.39 1.00
N ALA A 48 -2.39 6.97 -0.07
CA ALA A 48 -1.93 5.90 -0.94
C ALA A 48 -0.56 6.20 -1.58
N HIS A 49 -0.34 7.43 -2.01
CA HIS A 49 0.95 7.84 -2.59
C HIS A 49 2.06 8.00 -1.54
N CYS A 50 1.73 8.41 -0.32
CA CYS A 50 2.69 8.50 0.78
C CYS A 50 3.25 7.13 1.19
N VAL A 51 2.51 6.06 0.97
CA VAL A 51 2.93 4.67 1.26
C VAL A 51 4.24 4.30 0.55
N LEU A 52 4.50 4.85 -0.65
CA LEU A 52 5.76 4.63 -1.35
C LEU A 52 6.98 5.06 -0.50
N GLY A 53 6.86 6.16 0.24
CA GLY A 53 7.88 6.63 1.19
C GLY A 53 8.21 5.58 2.24
N GLY A 54 7.18 4.98 2.82
CA GLY A 54 7.32 3.91 3.81
C GLY A 54 7.95 2.63 3.26
N ILE A 55 7.52 2.20 2.06
CA ILE A 55 8.09 1.04 1.38
C ILE A 55 9.57 1.26 1.09
N GLY A 56 9.92 2.43 0.52
CA GLY A 56 11.30 2.80 0.20
C GLY A 56 12.17 2.84 1.45
N ALA A 57 11.71 3.49 2.52
CA ALA A 57 12.43 3.58 3.79
C ALA A 57 12.66 2.21 4.42
N ALA A 58 11.63 1.36 4.48
CA ALA A 58 11.75 0.01 5.04
C ALA A 58 12.76 -0.83 4.24
N ARG A 59 12.72 -0.75 2.91
CA ARG A 59 13.65 -1.45 2.04
C ARG A 59 15.08 -0.96 2.23
N TYR A 60 15.29 0.35 2.25
CA TYR A 60 16.60 0.96 2.48
C TYR A 60 17.20 0.52 3.82
N LEU A 61 16.42 0.58 4.90
CA LEU A 61 16.87 0.16 6.24
C LEU A 61 17.14 -1.35 6.32
N SER A 62 16.31 -2.17 5.69
CA SER A 62 16.53 -3.61 5.62
C SER A 62 17.87 -3.96 4.96
N VAL A 63 18.19 -3.33 3.82
CA VAL A 63 19.43 -3.60 3.09
C VAL A 63 20.67 -2.98 3.75
N THR A 64 20.57 -1.72 4.24
CA THR A 64 21.74 -1.00 4.77
C THR A 64 22.05 -1.31 6.22
N ARG A 65 21.04 -1.59 7.04
CA ARG A 65 21.16 -1.88 8.48
C ARG A 65 21.02 -3.36 8.82
N GLY A 66 20.69 -4.21 7.84
CA GLY A 66 20.46 -5.64 8.08
C GLY A 66 19.20 -5.92 8.92
N TRP A 67 18.19 -5.05 8.85
CA TRP A 67 16.95 -5.22 9.59
C TRP A 67 15.98 -6.14 8.83
N ASP A 68 16.28 -7.43 8.78
CA ASP A 68 15.51 -8.44 8.02
C ASP A 68 14.04 -8.58 8.46
N TRP A 69 13.73 -8.16 9.69
CA TRP A 69 12.36 -8.12 10.21
C TRP A 69 11.53 -6.97 9.60
N LEU A 70 12.21 -5.88 9.14
CA LEU A 70 11.54 -4.71 8.58
C LEU A 70 11.25 -4.93 7.10
N ARG A 71 10.07 -5.49 6.84
CA ARG A 71 9.61 -5.77 5.48
C ARG A 71 8.92 -4.56 4.86
N PRO A 72 8.88 -4.46 3.53
CA PRO A 72 8.18 -3.38 2.82
C PRO A 72 6.72 -3.19 3.28
N GLU A 73 6.02 -4.27 3.62
CA GLU A 73 4.63 -4.22 4.10
C GLU A 73 4.51 -3.45 5.43
N HIS A 74 5.47 -3.61 6.35
CA HIS A 74 5.48 -2.87 7.62
C HIS A 74 5.72 -1.38 7.39
N GLY A 75 6.63 -1.03 6.45
CA GLY A 75 6.86 0.35 6.06
C GLY A 75 5.64 0.98 5.41
N ALA A 76 4.96 0.24 4.53
CA ALA A 76 3.71 0.66 3.91
C ALA A 76 2.64 0.99 4.96
N LEU A 77 2.42 0.08 5.90
CA LEU A 77 1.43 0.25 6.96
C LEU A 77 1.77 1.43 7.89
N ALA A 78 3.04 1.56 8.30
CA ALA A 78 3.48 2.65 9.15
C ALA A 78 3.32 4.01 8.46
N ALA A 79 3.67 4.13 7.18
CA ALA A 79 3.48 5.36 6.40
C ALA A 79 1.99 5.70 6.19
N ALA A 80 1.16 4.70 5.90
CA ALA A 80 -0.28 4.90 5.74
C ALA A 80 -0.92 5.42 7.03
N LEU A 81 -0.63 4.78 8.17
CA LEU A 81 -1.16 5.20 9.48
C LEU A 81 -0.61 6.56 9.90
N GLY A 82 0.68 6.82 9.66
CA GLY A 82 1.30 8.12 9.94
C GLY A 82 0.70 9.24 9.11
N ALA A 83 0.53 9.04 7.80
CA ALA A 83 -0.10 10.01 6.91
C ALA A 83 -1.56 10.26 7.27
N ALA A 84 -2.33 9.19 7.49
CA ALA A 84 -3.74 9.30 7.89
C ALA A 84 -3.89 10.01 9.24
N GLY A 85 -3.03 9.70 10.22
CA GLY A 85 -3.02 10.37 11.52
C GLY A 85 -2.66 11.85 11.42
N LEU A 86 -1.65 12.20 10.62
CA LEU A 86 -1.23 13.58 10.39
C LEU A 86 -2.32 14.40 9.69
N ILE A 87 -2.88 13.87 8.60
CA ILE A 87 -3.95 14.52 7.84
C ILE A 87 -5.18 14.67 8.74
N GLY A 88 -5.58 13.61 9.44
CA GLY A 88 -6.73 13.64 10.35
C GLY A 88 -6.57 14.63 11.49
N TRP A 89 -5.38 14.71 12.11
CA TRP A 89 -5.10 15.68 13.17
C TRP A 89 -5.21 17.12 12.68
N ILE A 90 -4.66 17.41 11.47
CA ILE A 90 -4.70 18.74 10.88
C ILE A 90 -6.12 19.10 10.43
N SER A 91 -6.83 18.17 9.80
CA SER A 91 -8.22 18.35 9.36
C SER A 91 -9.15 18.70 10.54
N LEU A 92 -8.93 18.07 11.70
CA LEU A 92 -9.70 18.41 12.92
C LEU A 92 -9.38 19.78 13.50
N ARG A 93 -8.17 20.29 13.29
CA ARG A 93 -7.68 21.51 13.92
C ARG A 93 -7.71 22.74 13.00
N HIS A 94 -7.55 22.55 11.69
CA HIS A 94 -7.38 23.61 10.69
C HIS A 94 -8.07 23.27 9.35
N ARG A 95 -9.40 23.29 9.35
CA ARG A 95 -10.23 22.93 8.18
C ARG A 95 -9.85 23.63 6.87
N GLU A 96 -9.34 24.86 6.94
CA GLU A 96 -9.04 25.69 5.76
C GLU A 96 -7.75 25.31 5.02
N ARG A 97 -6.93 24.39 5.60
CA ARG A 97 -5.61 24.01 5.05
C ARG A 97 -5.49 22.55 4.68
N GLU A 98 -6.58 21.84 4.66
CA GLU A 98 -6.61 20.39 4.46
C GLU A 98 -5.99 19.98 3.12
N ASP A 99 -6.40 20.61 2.03
CA ASP A 99 -5.87 20.31 0.69
C ASP A 99 -4.36 20.58 0.54
N THR A 100 -3.87 21.63 1.19
CA THR A 100 -2.44 21.95 1.19
C THR A 100 -1.63 20.87 1.91
N VAL A 101 -2.13 20.39 3.04
CA VAL A 101 -1.46 19.34 3.82
C VAL A 101 -1.46 18.01 3.08
N ILE A 102 -2.59 17.64 2.48
CA ILE A 102 -2.70 16.42 1.69
C ILE A 102 -1.71 16.46 0.52
N SER A 103 -1.64 17.58 -0.20
CA SER A 103 -0.69 17.78 -1.29
C SER A 103 0.78 17.69 -0.83
N ALA A 104 1.10 18.26 0.33
CA ALA A 104 2.44 18.19 0.90
C ALA A 104 2.81 16.76 1.30
N VAL A 105 1.91 16.04 2.00
CA VAL A 105 2.10 14.65 2.40
C VAL A 105 2.29 13.76 1.17
N TRP A 106 1.47 13.96 0.14
CA TRP A 106 1.60 13.26 -1.14
C TRP A 106 2.99 13.47 -1.77
N SER A 107 3.36 14.73 -2.00
CA SER A 107 4.60 15.08 -2.70
C SER A 107 5.84 14.65 -1.93
N VAL A 108 5.89 14.90 -0.62
CA VAL A 108 7.01 14.52 0.25
C VAL A 108 7.11 13.01 0.37
N GLY A 109 5.99 12.31 0.53
CA GLY A 109 5.96 10.85 0.62
C GLY A 109 6.49 10.17 -0.65
N MET A 110 6.05 10.62 -1.83
CA MET A 110 6.55 10.10 -3.11
C MET A 110 8.04 10.42 -3.31
N ALA A 111 8.45 11.67 -3.08
CA ALA A 111 9.85 12.07 -3.25
C ALA A 111 10.77 11.27 -2.31
N ALA A 112 10.41 11.13 -1.04
CA ALA A 112 11.15 10.32 -0.08
C ALA A 112 11.24 8.85 -0.52
N GLY A 113 10.15 8.28 -1.03
CA GLY A 113 10.13 6.91 -1.54
C GLY A 113 11.11 6.69 -2.68
N ILE A 114 11.11 7.58 -3.67
CA ILE A 114 12.02 7.53 -4.81
C ILE A 114 13.48 7.67 -4.36
N LEU A 115 13.75 8.60 -3.44
CA LEU A 115 15.11 8.81 -2.91
C LEU A 115 15.61 7.57 -2.15
N PHE A 116 14.81 6.95 -1.30
CA PHE A 116 15.20 5.75 -0.57
C PHE A 116 15.42 4.56 -1.52
N LEU A 117 14.56 4.38 -2.51
CA LEU A 117 14.73 3.33 -3.51
C LEU A 117 16.01 3.53 -4.31
N HIS A 118 16.29 4.77 -4.75
CA HIS A 118 17.52 5.09 -5.49
C HIS A 118 18.78 4.90 -4.62
N ALA A 119 18.71 5.24 -3.34
CA ALA A 119 19.83 5.10 -2.40
C ALA A 119 20.06 3.64 -1.96
N THR A 120 19.17 2.70 -2.29
CA THR A 120 19.31 1.30 -1.88
C THR A 120 20.34 0.58 -2.75
N PRO A 121 21.45 0.06 -2.18
CA PRO A 121 22.51 -0.61 -2.94
C PRO A 121 22.01 -1.87 -3.66
N GLY A 122 22.52 -2.12 -4.86
CA GLY A 122 22.26 -3.35 -5.62
C GLY A 122 20.86 -3.44 -6.26
N TYR A 123 20.13 -2.33 -6.26
CA TYR A 123 18.76 -2.30 -6.70
C TYR A 123 18.61 -1.60 -8.06
N ASN A 124 18.63 -2.38 -9.15
CA ASN A 124 18.31 -1.90 -10.51
C ASN A 124 16.81 -1.99 -10.72
N GLN A 125 16.10 -0.83 -10.79
CA GLN A 125 14.69 -0.90 -10.48
C GLN A 125 13.72 -0.46 -11.51
N ASP A 126 12.78 -1.31 -11.67
CA ASP A 126 11.46 -1.02 -12.20
C ASP A 126 10.62 -0.28 -11.12
N LEU A 127 10.74 1.05 -11.10
CA LEU A 127 9.91 1.93 -10.25
C LEU A 127 8.41 1.66 -10.45
N MET A 128 8.03 1.23 -11.65
CA MET A 128 6.65 0.86 -11.98
C MET A 128 6.18 -0.36 -11.20
N GLY A 129 7.03 -1.38 -11.05
CA GLY A 129 6.72 -2.56 -10.23
C GLY A 129 6.50 -2.22 -8.76
N TYR A 130 7.16 -1.17 -8.24
CA TYR A 130 6.93 -0.70 -6.86
C TYR A 130 5.71 0.18 -6.71
N LEU A 131 5.45 1.07 -7.66
CA LEU A 131 4.29 1.97 -7.62
C LEU A 131 2.97 1.23 -7.84
N PHE A 132 2.96 0.31 -8.79
CA PHE A 132 1.74 -0.41 -9.17
C PHE A 132 1.68 -1.84 -8.61
N GLY A 133 2.81 -2.33 -8.07
CA GLY A 133 2.92 -3.71 -7.61
C GLY A 133 2.88 -4.74 -8.73
N ASN A 134 3.10 -5.98 -8.38
CA ASN A 134 2.92 -7.11 -9.29
C ASN A 134 2.11 -8.19 -8.58
N ILE A 135 0.85 -8.28 -8.96
CA ILE A 135 -0.10 -9.24 -8.35
C ILE A 135 0.35 -10.70 -8.51
N LEU A 136 1.15 -11.00 -9.55
CA LEU A 136 1.66 -12.35 -9.76
C LEU A 136 2.74 -12.75 -8.75
N LEU A 137 3.39 -11.77 -8.10
CA LEU A 137 4.42 -12.03 -7.10
C LEU A 137 3.87 -12.15 -5.67
N VAL A 138 2.55 -12.18 -5.50
CA VAL A 138 1.93 -12.32 -4.18
C VAL A 138 2.24 -13.70 -3.60
N THR A 139 2.93 -13.68 -2.45
CA THR A 139 3.25 -14.89 -1.70
C THR A 139 2.11 -15.32 -0.78
N GLY A 140 2.13 -16.59 -0.32
CA GLY A 140 1.14 -17.07 0.65
C GLY A 140 1.11 -16.26 1.96
N ARG A 141 2.28 -15.71 2.38
CA ARG A 141 2.35 -14.80 3.55
C ARG A 141 1.66 -13.46 3.25
N GLY A 142 1.82 -12.94 2.04
CA GLY A 142 1.13 -11.73 1.60
C GLY A 142 -0.39 -11.91 1.60
N LEU A 143 -0.89 -13.07 1.18
CA LEU A 143 -2.31 -13.40 1.28
C LEU A 143 -2.81 -13.42 2.72
N GLY A 144 -2.03 -13.99 3.65
CA GLY A 144 -2.37 -13.96 5.08
C GLY A 144 -2.46 -12.54 5.65
N PHE A 145 -1.56 -11.64 5.22
CA PHE A 145 -1.60 -10.23 5.60
C PHE A 145 -2.82 -9.51 5.02
N LEU A 146 -3.17 -9.76 3.75
CA LEU A 146 -4.39 -9.22 3.13
C LEU A 146 -5.65 -9.70 3.85
N LEU A 147 -5.73 -10.98 4.19
CA LEU A 147 -6.83 -11.55 4.96
C LEU A 147 -6.99 -10.88 6.33
N LEU A 148 -5.89 -10.62 7.02
CA LEU A 148 -5.90 -9.91 8.30
C LEU A 148 -6.43 -8.48 8.12
N LEU A 149 -5.97 -7.77 7.07
CA LEU A 149 -6.45 -6.42 6.77
C LEU A 149 -7.95 -6.42 6.45
N ASP A 150 -8.43 -7.35 5.63
CA ASP A 150 -9.85 -7.49 5.32
C ASP A 150 -10.68 -7.76 6.57
N ALA A 151 -10.21 -8.63 7.47
CA ALA A 151 -10.89 -8.90 8.73
C ALA A 151 -10.99 -7.65 9.62
N VAL A 152 -9.93 -6.84 9.67
CA VAL A 152 -9.93 -5.55 10.40
C VAL A 152 -10.89 -4.56 9.74
N ILE A 153 -10.87 -4.42 8.41
CA ILE A 153 -11.75 -3.52 7.66
C ILE A 153 -13.21 -3.89 7.90
N LEU A 154 -13.54 -5.18 7.75
CA LEU A 154 -14.91 -5.67 7.96
C LEU A 154 -15.37 -5.57 9.42
N GLY A 155 -14.44 -5.69 10.37
CA GLY A 155 -14.74 -5.54 11.78
C GLY A 155 -14.94 -4.08 12.24
N LEU A 156 -14.44 -3.12 11.46
CA LEU A 156 -14.58 -1.68 11.72
C LEU A 156 -15.72 -1.02 10.92
N ALA A 157 -16.23 -1.68 9.86
CA ALA A 157 -17.29 -1.20 8.98
C ALA A 157 -18.67 -1.41 9.55
#